data_c3edc825e4ddd35cea219e2cd92b90bd
#
_entry.id   c3edc825e4ddd35cea219e2cd92b90bd
#
_cell.length_a   1.000
_cell.length_b   1.000
_cell.length_c   1.000
_cell.angle_alpha   90.00
_cell.angle_beta   90.00
_cell.angle_gamma   90.00
#
_symmetry.space_group_name_H-M   'P 1'
#
loop_
_entity.id
_entity.type
_entity.pdbx_description
1 polymer ?
#
loop_
_entity_poly.entity_id
_entity_poly.type
_entity_poly.pdbx_seq_one_letter_code
_entity_poly.pdbx_strand_id
1 'polypeptide(L)'
;TILKLIYRFKLHTATKLLEIQGDKRVTGALLEKGGKRWVVDVDTIVFTGDWIPDHELARKADIAIDSRYKSPIVGKDHQVAGANIYSIGNLILPIKAADQCALEGRKIAKVIAKRLDKVKV
;
A
#
# COMPACT_ATOMS: atom_id res chain seq x y z
N THR A 1 -17.91 12.44 4.31
CA THR A 1 -17.58 11.06 4.71
C THR A 1 -18.39 10.71 5.95
N ILE A 2 -19.13 9.62 5.93
CA ILE A 2 -20.02 9.15 7.03
C ILE A 2 -19.25 9.05 8.36
N LEU A 3 -18.01 8.57 8.34
CA LEU A 3 -17.16 8.45 9.51
C LEU A 3 -16.93 9.79 10.24
N LYS A 4 -16.75 10.89 9.51
CA LYS A 4 -16.62 12.22 10.11
C LYS A 4 -17.87 12.62 10.90
N LEU A 5 -19.06 12.23 10.43
CA LEU A 5 -20.33 12.53 11.08
C LEU A 5 -20.50 11.70 12.37
N ILE A 6 -20.13 10.41 12.31
CA ILE A 6 -20.25 9.48 13.46
C ILE A 6 -19.26 9.84 14.56
N TYR A 7 -17.98 10.03 14.23
CA TYR A 7 -16.91 10.20 15.22
C TYR A 7 -16.58 11.66 15.53
N ARG A 8 -17.22 12.62 14.85
CA ARG A 8 -17.09 14.07 15.10
C ARG A 8 -15.66 14.61 15.10
N PHE A 9 -14.74 14.00 14.35
CA PHE A 9 -13.36 14.49 14.24
C PHE A 9 -13.18 15.52 13.12
N LYS A 10 -12.16 16.36 13.25
CA LYS A 10 -11.75 17.30 12.18
C LYS A 10 -10.95 16.54 11.13
N LEU A 11 -11.40 16.53 9.87
CA LEU A 11 -10.71 15.93 8.74
C LEU A 11 -10.05 17.01 7.90
N HIS A 12 -8.74 16.96 7.80
CA HIS A 12 -7.94 17.82 6.94
C HIS A 12 -7.44 17.02 5.73
N THR A 13 -8.05 17.23 4.55
CA THR A 13 -7.63 16.58 3.30
C THR A 13 -6.66 17.47 2.53
N ALA A 14 -5.76 16.87 1.72
CA ALA A 14 -4.73 17.59 0.98
C ALA A 14 -3.88 18.50 1.86
N THR A 15 -3.60 18.05 3.08
CA THR A 15 -2.83 18.78 4.11
C THR A 15 -1.53 18.05 4.38
N LYS A 16 -0.43 18.78 4.42
CA LYS A 16 0.89 18.24 4.75
C LYS A 16 1.18 18.49 6.22
N LEU A 17 1.76 17.51 6.89
CA LEU A 17 2.45 17.71 8.16
C LEU A 17 3.87 18.19 7.84
N LEU A 18 4.22 19.41 8.25
CA LEU A 18 5.54 19.97 7.99
C LEU A 18 6.51 19.74 9.14
N GLU A 19 6.02 19.84 10.38
CA GLU A 19 6.85 19.78 11.57
C GLU A 19 6.06 19.23 12.75
N ILE A 20 6.73 18.44 13.58
CA ILE A 20 6.23 18.00 14.88
C ILE A 20 6.90 18.85 15.94
N GLN A 21 6.11 19.53 16.74
CA GLN A 21 6.59 20.42 17.77
C GLN A 21 6.64 19.73 19.14
N GLY A 22 7.63 20.13 19.94
CA GLY A 22 7.88 19.61 21.27
C GLY A 22 9.33 19.16 21.44
N ASP A 23 9.80 19.08 22.67
CA ASP A 23 11.16 18.61 23.02
C ASP A 23 11.08 17.17 23.57
N LYS A 24 10.71 17.02 24.83
CA LYS A 24 10.57 15.70 25.47
C LYS A 24 9.24 15.00 25.16
N ARG A 25 8.26 15.75 24.74
CA ARG A 25 6.91 15.31 24.40
C ARG A 25 6.35 16.14 23.26
N VAL A 26 5.53 15.55 22.42
CA VAL A 26 4.79 16.25 21.38
C VAL A 26 3.85 17.26 22.03
N THR A 27 3.87 18.49 21.55
CA THR A 27 3.00 19.60 21.99
C THR A 27 2.18 20.18 20.85
N GLY A 28 2.59 19.93 19.59
CA GLY A 28 1.89 20.49 18.45
C GLY A 28 2.34 19.90 17.12
N ALA A 29 1.61 20.25 16.08
CA ALA A 29 1.90 19.89 14.70
C ALA A 29 1.71 21.08 13.79
N LEU A 30 2.73 21.45 13.00
CA LEU A 30 2.63 22.46 11.95
C LEU A 30 2.09 21.82 10.68
N LEU A 31 0.97 22.30 10.22
CA LEU A 31 0.26 21.82 9.03
C LEU A 31 0.31 22.86 7.92
N GLU A 32 0.26 22.39 6.66
CA GLU A 32 0.17 23.23 5.47
C GLU A 32 -0.89 22.71 4.50
N LYS A 33 -1.69 23.64 3.98
CA LYS A 33 -2.62 23.38 2.88
C LYS A 33 -2.68 24.60 1.96
N GLY A 34 -2.38 24.39 0.66
CA GLY A 34 -2.44 25.47 -0.34
C GLY A 34 -1.56 26.68 0.00
N GLY A 35 -0.38 26.47 0.58
CA GLY A 35 0.53 27.53 1.02
C GLY A 35 0.18 28.19 2.37
N LYS A 36 -1.00 27.92 2.93
CA LYS A 36 -1.39 28.40 4.25
C LYS A 36 -0.93 27.44 5.33
N ARG A 37 -0.26 27.97 6.36
CA ARG A 37 0.27 27.20 7.49
C ARG A 37 -0.47 27.53 8.78
N TRP A 38 -0.66 26.52 9.63
CA TRP A 38 -1.21 26.70 10.97
C TRP A 38 -0.70 25.59 11.91
N VAL A 39 -0.71 25.86 13.17
CA VAL A 39 -0.35 24.91 14.22
C VAL A 39 -1.63 24.31 14.82
N VAL A 40 -1.58 23.02 15.13
CA VAL A 40 -2.61 22.32 15.89
C VAL A 40 -1.97 21.77 17.15
N ASP A 41 -2.54 22.09 18.31
CA ASP A 41 -2.10 21.56 19.59
C ASP A 41 -2.49 20.09 19.68
N VAL A 42 -1.50 19.23 19.87
CA VAL A 42 -1.66 17.78 20.01
C VAL A 42 -0.62 17.24 20.97
N ASP A 43 -0.96 16.23 21.73
CA ASP A 43 -0.05 15.54 22.63
C ASP A 43 0.44 14.19 22.08
N THR A 44 -0.17 13.73 21.02
CA THR A 44 0.14 12.45 20.38
C THR A 44 -0.11 12.54 18.88
N ILE A 45 0.79 11.98 18.09
CA ILE A 45 0.63 11.81 16.64
C ILE A 45 0.75 10.33 16.31
N VAL A 46 -0.25 9.82 15.59
CA VAL A 46 -0.27 8.44 15.10
C VAL A 46 -0.13 8.45 13.58
N PHE A 47 0.94 7.89 13.08
CA PHE A 47 1.13 7.68 11.66
C PHE A 47 0.47 6.38 11.23
N THR A 48 -0.35 6.46 10.21
CA THR A 48 -0.93 5.29 9.56
C THR A 48 -0.87 5.49 8.05
N GLY A 49 -0.56 4.45 7.32
CA GLY A 49 -0.39 4.56 5.87
C GLY A 49 1.02 4.19 5.44
N ASP A 50 1.39 4.58 4.22
CA ASP A 50 2.68 4.27 3.59
C ASP A 50 3.02 2.77 3.65
N TRP A 51 2.01 1.95 3.37
CA TRP A 51 2.15 0.51 3.33
C TRP A 51 3.11 0.11 2.22
N ILE A 52 4.22 -0.47 2.61
CA ILE A 52 5.18 -1.06 1.67
C ILE A 52 4.90 -2.56 1.64
N PRO A 53 4.72 -3.16 0.45
CA PRO A 53 4.61 -4.61 0.34
C PRO A 53 5.85 -5.29 0.91
N ASP A 54 5.68 -6.40 1.63
CA ASP A 54 6.81 -7.22 2.05
C ASP A 54 7.38 -7.98 0.83
N HIS A 55 8.29 -7.33 0.13
CA HIS A 55 8.91 -7.80 -1.11
C HIS A 55 10.29 -8.43 -0.91
N GLU A 56 10.70 -8.67 0.33
CA GLU A 56 12.06 -9.13 0.63
C GLU A 56 12.38 -10.46 -0.03
N LEU A 57 11.44 -11.40 -0.03
CA LEU A 57 11.61 -12.69 -0.71
C LEU A 57 11.76 -12.53 -2.23
N ALA A 58 10.94 -11.66 -2.83
CA ALA A 58 11.01 -11.36 -4.25
C ALA A 58 12.37 -10.73 -4.62
N ARG A 59 12.84 -9.80 -3.80
CA ARG A 59 14.16 -9.16 -3.96
C ARG A 59 15.29 -10.16 -3.86
N LYS A 60 15.25 -11.08 -2.91
CA LYS A 60 16.26 -12.16 -2.77
C LYS A 60 16.24 -13.16 -3.92
N ALA A 61 15.13 -13.28 -4.61
CA ALA A 61 14.98 -14.09 -5.81
C ALA A 61 15.29 -13.32 -7.12
N ASP A 62 15.94 -12.16 -7.03
CA ASP A 62 16.30 -11.28 -8.15
C ASP A 62 15.11 -10.87 -9.03
N ILE A 63 13.92 -10.84 -8.45
CA ILE A 63 12.72 -10.35 -9.13
C ILE A 63 12.76 -8.83 -9.14
N ALA A 64 12.56 -8.24 -10.31
CA ALA A 64 12.52 -6.79 -10.49
C ALA A 64 11.40 -6.16 -9.66
N ILE A 65 11.77 -5.14 -8.88
CA ILE A 65 10.86 -4.41 -7.98
C ILE A 65 10.60 -3.00 -8.54
N ASP A 66 9.35 -2.61 -8.61
CA ASP A 66 8.95 -1.25 -8.97
C ASP A 66 9.44 -0.26 -7.91
N SER A 67 10.13 0.79 -8.34
CA SER A 67 10.76 1.76 -7.41
C SER A 67 9.75 2.61 -6.65
N ARG A 68 8.56 2.84 -7.24
CA ARG A 68 7.50 3.68 -6.64
C ARG A 68 6.63 2.90 -5.67
N TYR A 69 6.15 1.73 -6.09
CA TYR A 69 5.21 0.94 -5.31
C TYR A 69 5.88 -0.12 -4.43
N LYS A 70 7.19 -0.34 -4.64
CA LYS A 70 7.97 -1.36 -3.92
C LYS A 70 7.38 -2.77 -4.08
N SER A 71 6.74 -3.02 -5.20
CA SER A 71 6.08 -4.29 -5.54
C SER A 71 6.83 -5.02 -6.66
N PRO A 72 6.74 -6.35 -6.76
CA PRO A 72 7.25 -7.08 -7.91
C PRO A 72 6.61 -6.59 -9.21
N ILE A 73 7.42 -6.45 -10.27
CA ILE A 73 6.94 -6.08 -11.59
C ILE A 73 6.35 -7.33 -12.26
N VAL A 74 5.08 -7.26 -12.61
CA VAL A 74 4.35 -8.37 -13.23
C VAL A 74 3.61 -7.94 -14.50
N GLY A 75 3.38 -8.90 -15.38
CA GLY A 75 2.53 -8.72 -16.57
C GLY A 75 1.03 -8.66 -16.23
N LYS A 76 0.18 -8.56 -17.27
CA LYS A 76 -1.29 -8.46 -17.15
C LYS A 76 -1.94 -9.67 -16.45
N ASP A 77 -1.30 -10.82 -16.48
CA ASP A 77 -1.73 -12.07 -15.86
C ASP A 77 -0.99 -12.35 -14.54
N HIS A 78 -0.40 -11.29 -13.94
CA HIS A 78 0.32 -11.34 -12.68
C HIS A 78 1.57 -12.24 -12.68
N GLN A 79 2.06 -12.64 -13.86
CA GLN A 79 3.29 -13.40 -13.99
C GLN A 79 4.51 -12.47 -13.99
N VAL A 80 5.54 -12.86 -13.28
CA VAL A 80 6.87 -12.26 -13.37
C VAL A 80 7.48 -12.62 -14.74
N ALA A 81 8.03 -11.64 -15.45
CA ALA A 81 8.60 -11.85 -16.76
C ALA A 81 9.73 -12.91 -16.74
N GLY A 82 9.66 -13.86 -17.66
CA GLY A 82 10.67 -14.91 -17.78
C GLY A 82 10.66 -15.98 -16.70
N ALA A 83 9.69 -15.98 -15.78
CA ALA A 83 9.62 -16.95 -14.69
C ALA A 83 8.23 -17.57 -14.54
N ASN A 84 8.15 -18.79 -13.98
CA ASN A 84 6.89 -19.42 -13.59
C ASN A 84 6.45 -18.98 -12.18
N ILE A 85 6.61 -17.67 -11.91
CA ILE A 85 6.29 -17.03 -10.64
C ILE A 85 5.16 -16.05 -10.88
N TYR A 86 4.17 -16.06 -9.98
CA TYR A 86 3.03 -15.17 -9.98
C TYR A 86 2.99 -14.38 -8.68
N SER A 87 2.69 -13.09 -8.79
CA SER A 87 2.58 -12.22 -7.63
C SER A 87 1.24 -11.52 -7.63
N ILE A 88 0.53 -11.56 -6.50
CA ILE A 88 -0.86 -11.10 -6.34
C ILE A 88 -1.10 -10.46 -4.97
N GLY A 89 -2.29 -9.93 -4.78
CA GLY A 89 -2.75 -9.40 -3.50
C GLY A 89 -2.00 -8.14 -3.06
N ASN A 90 -1.80 -8.01 -1.77
CA ASN A 90 -1.14 -6.86 -1.17
C ASN A 90 0.36 -6.77 -1.49
N LEU A 91 0.94 -7.80 -2.07
CA LEU A 91 2.31 -7.74 -2.57
C LEU A 91 2.43 -6.88 -3.84
N ILE A 92 1.37 -6.85 -4.68
CA ILE A 92 1.36 -6.07 -5.93
C ILE A 92 0.80 -4.66 -5.71
N LEU A 93 -0.29 -4.56 -5.00
CA LEU A 93 -0.94 -3.29 -4.71
C LEU A 93 -1.33 -3.26 -3.24
N PRO A 94 -0.65 -2.45 -2.42
CA PRO A 94 -0.93 -2.37 -1.00
C PRO A 94 -2.37 -1.87 -0.75
N ILE A 95 -2.91 -2.27 0.39
CA ILE A 95 -4.23 -1.86 0.89
C ILE A 95 -5.40 -2.43 0.06
N LYS A 96 -5.30 -3.67 -0.38
CA LYS A 96 -6.47 -4.45 -0.81
C LYS A 96 -7.14 -5.09 0.40
N ALA A 97 -8.47 -5.14 0.39
CA ALA A 97 -9.24 -5.90 1.37
C ALA A 97 -9.03 -7.42 1.18
N ALA A 98 -9.22 -8.19 2.23
CA ALA A 98 -8.96 -9.64 2.22
C ALA A 98 -9.80 -10.38 1.16
N ASP A 99 -11.05 -9.99 0.97
CA ASP A 99 -11.95 -10.53 -0.05
C ASP A 99 -11.45 -10.26 -1.47
N GLN A 100 -10.91 -9.07 -1.73
CA GLN A 100 -10.29 -8.72 -3.02
C GLN A 100 -9.07 -9.61 -3.30
N CYS A 101 -8.20 -9.80 -2.31
CA CYS A 101 -7.06 -10.70 -2.42
C CYS A 101 -7.49 -12.15 -2.70
N ALA A 102 -8.54 -12.63 -2.03
CA ALA A 102 -9.07 -13.98 -2.24
C ALA A 102 -9.66 -14.17 -3.65
N LEU A 103 -10.40 -13.18 -4.17
CA LEU A 103 -10.93 -13.20 -5.53
C LEU A 103 -9.81 -13.19 -6.58
N GLU A 104 -8.78 -12.38 -6.37
CA GLU A 104 -7.62 -12.34 -7.24
C GLU A 104 -6.88 -13.68 -7.25
N GLY A 105 -6.67 -14.30 -6.08
CA GLY A 105 -6.09 -15.64 -5.96
C GLY A 105 -6.87 -16.69 -6.75
N ARG A 106 -8.19 -16.71 -6.63
CA ARG A 106 -9.05 -17.62 -7.43
C ARG A 106 -8.93 -17.39 -8.94
N LYS A 107 -8.82 -16.13 -9.36
CA LYS A 107 -8.65 -15.78 -10.78
C LYS A 107 -7.31 -16.31 -11.31
N ILE A 108 -6.22 -16.06 -10.58
CA ILE A 108 -4.89 -16.48 -11.01
C ILE A 108 -4.70 -18.00 -10.95
N ALA A 109 -5.29 -18.69 -9.98
CA ALA A 109 -5.30 -20.15 -9.93
C ALA A 109 -5.85 -20.76 -11.23
N LYS A 110 -6.93 -20.19 -11.80
CA LYS A 110 -7.47 -20.63 -13.09
C LYS A 110 -6.51 -20.37 -14.26
N VAL A 111 -5.77 -19.28 -14.23
CA VAL A 111 -4.76 -18.96 -15.26
C VAL A 111 -3.62 -19.98 -15.20
N ILE A 112 -3.14 -20.27 -14.00
CA ILE A 112 -2.06 -21.25 -13.78
C ILE A 112 -2.50 -22.65 -14.22
N ALA A 113 -3.68 -23.09 -13.80
CA ALA A 113 -4.22 -24.41 -14.19
C ALA A 113 -4.27 -24.58 -15.71
N LYS A 114 -4.82 -23.59 -16.44
CA LYS A 114 -4.86 -23.63 -17.91
C LYS A 114 -3.49 -23.70 -18.57
N ARG A 115 -2.46 -23.14 -17.94
CA ARG A 115 -1.08 -23.23 -18.45
C ARG A 115 -0.46 -24.59 -18.20
N LEU A 116 -0.69 -25.16 -17.02
CA LEU A 116 -0.21 -26.49 -16.67
C LEU A 116 -0.83 -27.57 -17.57
N ASP A 117 -2.11 -27.45 -17.90
CA ASP A 117 -2.78 -28.37 -18.82
C ASP A 117 -2.18 -28.34 -20.24
N LYS A 118 -1.70 -27.18 -20.69
CA LYS A 118 -1.03 -27.04 -21.99
C LYS A 118 0.40 -27.61 -22.03
N VAL A 119 1.02 -27.81 -20.89
CA VAL A 119 2.39 -28.36 -20.80
C VAL A 119 2.38 -29.89 -20.76
N LYS A 120 1.23 -30.51 -20.51
CA LYS A 120 1.06 -31.98 -20.45
C LYS A 120 0.82 -32.67 -21.81
N VAL A 121 0.93 -31.92 -22.93
CA VAL A 121 0.78 -32.46 -24.30
C VAL A 121 2.13 -32.63 -24.97
#